data_680049a09810754c25f2a3c02c6d9372
#
_entry.id   680049a09810754c25f2a3c02c6d9372
#
_cell.length_a   1.000
_cell.length_b   1.000
_cell.length_c   1.000
_cell.angle_alpha   90.00
_cell.angle_beta   90.00
_cell.angle_gamma   90.00
#
_symmetry.space_group_name_H-M   'P 1'
#
loop_
_entity.id
_entity.type
_entity.pdbx_description
1 polymer ?
#
loop_
_entity_poly.entity_id
_entity_poly.type
_entity_poly.pdbx_seq_one_letter_code
_entity_poly.pdbx_strand_id
1 'polypeptide(L)'
;FDRIMKVIGVFTPMIVIAIVVLVIYSLVTPHPSVAELNATATQVTPALPNLWFSAINYFALCVVNGIGMAFVLGGSVLRIREARLAGRIGGAIIALVIGGDALALYLNMDRIWDVNVPALEIARMIHPAFAFVYTLIIFALIYNTVFSLFFATARRFSGGSTKRMRIVLMGVVALGYAASLMGFKKLIGGMYPIIGWLGVALLVVLAAGWLRERAGVSHEEKLRRKLIRLLVHKHADHLEYTDEHREKARELSRASVADSKQLRRDASKLAKDIADRKPNVSPSDLVTRGAGEG
;
A
#
# COMPACT_ATOMS: atom_id res chain seq x y z
N PHE A 1 2.12 -4.81 -17.65
CA PHE A 1 2.00 -4.31 -16.27
C PHE A 1 0.53 -4.12 -15.90
N ASP A 2 -0.28 -3.48 -16.76
CA ASP A 2 -1.70 -3.20 -16.50
C ASP A 2 -2.56 -4.45 -16.28
N ARG A 3 -2.26 -5.56 -16.96
CA ARG A 3 -2.98 -6.82 -16.75
C ARG A 3 -2.68 -7.43 -15.38
N ILE A 4 -1.44 -7.34 -14.91
CA ILE A 4 -1.02 -7.83 -13.59
C ILE A 4 -1.71 -7.00 -12.49
N MET A 5 -1.75 -5.68 -12.65
CA MET A 5 -2.45 -4.78 -11.72
C MET A 5 -3.96 -5.07 -11.64
N LYS A 6 -4.59 -5.43 -12.77
CA LYS A 6 -6.01 -5.84 -12.77
C LYS A 6 -6.25 -7.15 -12.02
N VAL A 7 -5.35 -8.11 -12.17
CA VAL A 7 -5.44 -9.41 -11.47
C VAL A 7 -5.28 -9.21 -9.97
N ILE A 8 -4.29 -8.42 -9.52
CA ILE A 8 -4.12 -8.07 -8.10
C ILE A 8 -5.37 -7.39 -7.56
N GLY A 9 -5.97 -6.47 -8.35
CA GLY A 9 -7.17 -5.74 -7.97
C GLY A 9 -8.40 -6.63 -7.71
N VAL A 10 -8.47 -7.82 -8.31
CA VAL A 10 -9.57 -8.77 -8.08
C VAL A 10 -9.36 -9.60 -6.81
N PHE A 11 -8.12 -10.07 -6.56
CA PHE A 11 -7.85 -10.93 -5.41
C PHE A 11 -7.82 -10.17 -4.08
N THR A 12 -7.47 -8.89 -4.08
CA THR A 12 -7.42 -8.08 -2.86
C THR A 12 -8.79 -7.97 -2.15
N PRO A 13 -9.90 -7.62 -2.81
CA PRO A 13 -11.20 -7.62 -2.13
C PRO A 13 -11.62 -9.03 -1.69
N MET A 14 -11.28 -10.08 -2.44
CA MET A 14 -11.62 -11.45 -2.06
C MET A 14 -10.94 -11.87 -0.75
N ILE A 15 -9.64 -11.57 -0.57
CA ILE A 15 -8.96 -11.90 0.69
C ILE A 15 -9.49 -11.05 1.86
N VAL A 16 -9.82 -9.78 1.64
CA VAL A 16 -10.42 -8.93 2.67
C VAL A 16 -11.76 -9.50 3.14
N ILE A 17 -12.62 -9.91 2.21
CA ILE A 17 -13.90 -10.57 2.53
C ILE A 17 -13.66 -11.86 3.31
N ALA A 18 -12.70 -12.69 2.87
CA ALA A 18 -12.36 -13.92 3.56
C ALA A 18 -11.88 -13.66 5.00
N ILE A 19 -11.01 -12.66 5.22
CA ILE A 19 -10.57 -12.27 6.57
C ILE A 19 -11.76 -11.80 7.42
N VAL A 20 -12.66 -11.00 6.87
CA VAL A 20 -13.87 -10.57 7.59
C VAL A 20 -14.70 -11.75 8.03
N VAL A 21 -14.87 -12.77 7.17
CA VAL A 21 -15.57 -14.02 7.53
C VAL A 21 -14.85 -14.76 8.66
N LEU A 22 -13.51 -14.88 8.61
CA LEU A 22 -12.71 -15.47 9.69
C LEU A 22 -12.89 -14.73 11.01
N VAL A 23 -12.87 -13.39 10.98
CA VAL A 23 -13.06 -12.54 12.17
C VAL A 23 -14.46 -12.74 12.76
N ILE A 24 -15.49 -12.68 11.94
CA ILE A 24 -16.89 -12.86 12.40
C ILE A 24 -17.06 -14.26 13.02
N TYR A 25 -16.57 -15.30 12.34
CA TYR A 25 -16.62 -16.67 12.87
C TYR A 25 -15.93 -16.76 14.23
N SER A 26 -14.72 -16.22 14.36
CA SER A 26 -13.95 -16.26 15.61
C SER A 26 -14.61 -15.49 16.75
N LEU A 27 -15.35 -14.41 16.46
CA LEU A 27 -16.09 -13.66 17.47
C LEU A 27 -17.39 -14.34 17.94
N VAL A 28 -18.03 -15.08 17.05
CA VAL A 28 -19.32 -15.76 17.34
C VAL A 28 -19.11 -17.13 17.96
N THR A 29 -18.01 -17.80 17.63
CA THR A 29 -17.70 -19.14 18.15
C THR A 29 -17.24 -19.07 19.61
N PRO A 30 -17.68 -19.97 20.50
CA PRO A 30 -17.16 -20.05 21.87
C PRO A 30 -15.64 -20.26 21.88
N HIS A 31 -14.94 -19.46 22.65
CA HIS A 31 -13.49 -19.51 22.83
C HIS A 31 -13.13 -19.70 24.32
N PRO A 32 -11.94 -20.20 24.62
CA PRO A 32 -11.44 -20.33 25.98
C PRO A 32 -11.33 -19.00 26.70
N SER A 33 -11.13 -19.03 28.02
CA SER A 33 -10.90 -17.81 28.79
C SER A 33 -9.63 -17.09 28.34
N VAL A 34 -9.57 -15.78 28.53
CA VAL A 34 -8.38 -14.96 28.17
C VAL A 34 -7.12 -15.50 28.89
N ALA A 35 -7.27 -16.04 30.11
CA ALA A 35 -6.16 -16.61 30.85
C ALA A 35 -5.59 -17.88 30.16
N GLU A 36 -6.44 -18.75 29.66
CA GLU A 36 -6.05 -19.97 28.92
C GLU A 36 -5.43 -19.61 27.57
N LEU A 37 -6.00 -18.64 26.83
CA LEU A 37 -5.44 -18.17 25.57
C LEU A 37 -4.04 -17.57 25.77
N ASN A 38 -3.84 -16.78 26.83
CA ASN A 38 -2.53 -16.24 27.14
C ASN A 38 -1.53 -17.34 27.54
N ALA A 39 -1.96 -18.35 28.31
CA ALA A 39 -1.11 -19.49 28.65
C ALA A 39 -0.66 -20.26 27.41
N THR A 40 -1.55 -20.47 26.44
CA THR A 40 -1.21 -21.09 25.15
C THR A 40 -0.30 -20.20 24.31
N ALA A 41 -0.57 -18.89 24.26
CA ALA A 41 0.24 -17.94 23.51
C ALA A 41 1.71 -17.90 23.98
N THR A 42 1.99 -18.16 25.26
CA THR A 42 3.37 -18.26 25.78
C THR A 42 4.15 -19.47 25.28
N GLN A 43 3.49 -20.48 24.73
CA GLN A 43 4.14 -21.65 24.13
C GLN A 43 4.70 -21.35 22.73
N VAL A 44 4.21 -20.29 22.07
CA VAL A 44 4.70 -19.87 20.77
C VAL A 44 6.04 -19.17 20.95
N THR A 45 7.09 -19.69 20.33
CA THR A 45 8.42 -19.06 20.37
C THR A 45 8.41 -17.77 19.55
N PRO A 46 8.56 -16.58 20.17
CA PRO A 46 8.54 -15.33 19.44
C PRO A 46 9.84 -15.15 18.62
N ALA A 47 9.72 -14.54 17.44
CA ALA A 47 10.90 -14.21 16.63
C ALA A 47 11.75 -13.09 17.25
N LEU A 48 11.16 -12.24 18.07
CA LEU A 48 11.81 -11.15 18.81
C LEU A 48 11.37 -11.21 20.30
N PRO A 49 12.26 -10.90 21.25
CA PRO A 49 12.02 -11.11 22.68
C PRO A 49 10.99 -10.13 23.30
N ASN A 50 10.63 -9.07 22.58
CA ASN A 50 9.75 -8.01 23.09
C ASN A 50 8.58 -7.77 22.15
N LEU A 51 7.36 -7.73 22.70
CA LEU A 51 6.13 -7.50 21.95
C LEU A 51 6.18 -6.21 21.13
N TRP A 52 6.65 -5.10 21.70
CA TRP A 52 6.72 -3.81 21.02
C TRP A 52 7.71 -3.83 19.85
N PHE A 53 8.87 -4.47 20.04
CA PHE A 53 9.84 -4.64 18.96
C PHE A 53 9.28 -5.53 17.85
N SER A 54 8.55 -6.58 18.20
CA SER A 54 7.88 -7.44 17.21
C SER A 54 6.83 -6.65 16.43
N ALA A 55 6.00 -5.86 17.09
CA ALA A 55 4.97 -5.06 16.45
C ALA A 55 5.57 -3.99 15.51
N ILE A 56 6.59 -3.25 15.96
CA ILE A 56 7.29 -2.24 15.13
C ILE A 56 7.99 -2.90 13.94
N ASN A 57 8.66 -4.02 14.18
CA ASN A 57 9.36 -4.78 13.14
C ASN A 57 8.39 -5.31 12.08
N TYR A 58 7.26 -5.88 12.50
CA TYR A 58 6.23 -6.38 11.59
C TYR A 58 5.57 -5.24 10.80
N PHE A 59 5.26 -4.13 11.45
CA PHE A 59 4.74 -2.93 10.77
C PHE A 59 5.72 -2.44 9.70
N ALA A 60 7.00 -2.33 10.04
CA ALA A 60 8.04 -1.89 9.13
C ALA A 60 8.24 -2.87 7.95
N LEU A 61 8.15 -4.18 8.20
CA LEU A 61 8.15 -5.23 7.16
C LEU A 61 7.00 -5.02 6.16
N CYS A 62 5.79 -4.75 6.65
CA CYS A 62 4.63 -4.47 5.80
C CYS A 62 4.83 -3.22 4.96
N VAL A 63 5.38 -2.14 5.53
CA VAL A 63 5.65 -0.89 4.83
C VAL A 63 6.68 -1.07 3.73
N VAL A 64 7.77 -1.80 3.96
CA VAL A 64 8.80 -2.07 2.93
C VAL A 64 8.18 -2.73 1.69
N ASN A 65 7.29 -3.69 1.88
CA ASN A 65 6.62 -4.35 0.75
C ASN A 65 5.72 -3.40 -0.05
N GLY A 66 5.07 -2.43 0.60
CA GLY A 66 4.15 -1.48 -0.05
C GLY A 66 4.81 -0.21 -0.59
N ILE A 67 6.00 0.15 -0.11
CA ILE A 67 6.60 1.47 -0.34
C ILE A 67 6.90 1.76 -1.80
N GLY A 68 7.34 0.76 -2.57
CA GLY A 68 7.62 0.92 -4.00
C GLY A 68 6.39 1.38 -4.77
N MET A 69 5.23 0.79 -4.47
CA MET A 69 3.96 1.17 -5.08
C MET A 69 3.49 2.54 -4.56
N ALA A 70 3.70 2.83 -3.28
CA ALA A 70 3.35 4.12 -2.68
C ALA A 70 4.10 5.29 -3.35
N PHE A 71 5.37 5.12 -3.70
CA PHE A 71 6.13 6.13 -4.46
C PHE A 71 5.59 6.32 -5.88
N VAL A 72 5.28 5.23 -6.59
CA VAL A 72 4.74 5.31 -7.96
C VAL A 72 3.38 6.01 -7.95
N LEU A 73 2.48 5.61 -7.06
CA LEU A 73 1.14 6.20 -6.95
C LEU A 73 1.22 7.64 -6.41
N GLY A 74 2.00 7.88 -5.36
CA GLY A 74 2.17 9.22 -4.77
C GLY A 74 2.74 10.23 -5.76
N GLY A 75 3.70 9.82 -6.60
CA GLY A 75 4.27 10.65 -7.65
C GLY A 75 3.30 10.99 -8.78
N SER A 76 2.28 10.14 -9.02
CA SER A 76 1.27 10.36 -10.07
C SER A 76 0.10 11.25 -9.62
N VAL A 77 -0.07 11.50 -8.32
CA VAL A 77 -1.19 12.29 -7.79
C VAL A 77 -0.90 13.78 -7.85
N LEU A 78 -1.73 14.52 -8.58
CA LEU A 78 -1.62 15.99 -8.69
C LEU A 78 -2.02 16.71 -7.41
N ARG A 79 -3.03 16.20 -6.70
CA ARG A 79 -3.56 16.79 -5.48
C ARG A 79 -3.00 16.10 -4.26
N ILE A 80 -2.01 16.72 -3.61
CA ILE A 80 -1.34 16.19 -2.42
C ILE A 80 -2.34 15.88 -1.28
N ARG A 81 -3.39 16.67 -1.14
CA ARG A 81 -4.47 16.43 -0.17
C ARG A 81 -5.19 15.10 -0.42
N GLU A 82 -5.48 14.78 -1.67
CA GLU A 82 -6.13 13.50 -2.03
C GLU A 82 -5.23 12.31 -1.72
N ALA A 83 -3.93 12.43 -2.01
CA ALA A 83 -2.94 11.40 -1.64
C ALA A 83 -2.87 11.20 -0.11
N ARG A 84 -2.89 12.29 0.65
CA ARG A 84 -2.89 12.25 2.12
C ARG A 84 -4.16 11.60 2.68
N LEU A 85 -5.32 11.95 2.15
CA LEU A 85 -6.60 11.37 2.56
C LEU A 85 -6.66 9.88 2.21
N ALA A 86 -6.27 9.52 0.99
CA ALA A 86 -6.20 8.12 0.55
C ALA A 86 -5.25 7.29 1.44
N GLY A 87 -4.09 7.86 1.80
CA GLY A 87 -3.15 7.22 2.72
C GLY A 87 -3.72 7.00 4.12
N ARG A 88 -4.46 7.97 4.66
CA ARG A 88 -5.10 7.83 5.99
C ARG A 88 -6.22 6.79 5.96
N ILE A 89 -7.12 6.85 4.98
CA ILE A 89 -8.22 5.90 4.85
C ILE A 89 -7.68 4.49 4.56
N GLY A 90 -6.76 4.37 3.61
CA GLY A 90 -6.12 3.09 3.29
C GLY A 90 -5.38 2.50 4.49
N GLY A 91 -4.63 3.33 5.23
CA GLY A 91 -3.95 2.92 6.46
C GLY A 91 -4.93 2.45 7.54
N ALA A 92 -6.04 3.14 7.75
CA ALA A 92 -7.08 2.73 8.71
C ALA A 92 -7.73 1.39 8.30
N ILE A 93 -8.05 1.21 7.02
CA ILE A 93 -8.60 -0.06 6.51
C ILE A 93 -7.61 -1.22 6.73
N ILE A 94 -6.34 -1.01 6.39
CA ILE A 94 -5.30 -2.03 6.60
C ILE A 94 -5.14 -2.35 8.09
N ALA A 95 -5.15 -1.34 8.96
CA ALA A 95 -5.06 -1.55 10.41
C ALA A 95 -6.23 -2.36 10.95
N LEU A 96 -7.45 -2.12 10.46
CA LEU A 96 -8.64 -2.89 10.83
C LEU A 96 -8.55 -4.34 10.33
N VAL A 97 -8.09 -4.55 9.11
CA VAL A 97 -7.93 -5.91 8.53
C VAL A 97 -6.87 -6.70 9.30
N ILE A 98 -5.68 -6.12 9.53
CA ILE A 98 -4.58 -6.80 10.25
C ILE A 98 -4.96 -7.00 11.73
N GLY A 99 -5.55 -6.01 12.38
CA GLY A 99 -6.00 -6.10 13.75
C GLY A 99 -7.12 -7.14 13.93
N GLY A 100 -8.05 -7.20 12.99
CA GLY A 100 -9.10 -8.22 12.96
C GLY A 100 -8.53 -9.63 12.77
N ASP A 101 -7.61 -9.82 11.82
CA ASP A 101 -6.94 -11.11 11.60
C ASP A 101 -6.16 -11.55 12.84
N ALA A 102 -5.39 -10.66 13.45
CA ALA A 102 -4.68 -10.94 14.69
C ALA A 102 -5.62 -11.31 15.83
N LEU A 103 -6.76 -10.65 15.96
CA LEU A 103 -7.79 -10.99 16.94
C LEU A 103 -8.38 -12.38 16.67
N ALA A 104 -8.70 -12.69 15.41
CA ALA A 104 -9.21 -14.01 15.04
C ALA A 104 -8.21 -15.13 15.36
N LEU A 105 -6.92 -14.90 15.08
CA LEU A 105 -5.85 -15.82 15.44
C LEU A 105 -5.73 -15.99 16.96
N TYR A 106 -5.78 -14.89 17.71
CA TYR A 106 -5.69 -14.92 19.17
C TYR A 106 -6.84 -15.70 19.82
N LEU A 107 -8.08 -15.47 19.36
CA LEU A 107 -9.28 -16.15 19.89
C LEU A 107 -9.29 -17.66 19.61
N ASN A 108 -8.55 -18.13 18.59
CA ASN A 108 -8.40 -19.56 18.28
C ASN A 108 -7.02 -20.12 18.60
N MET A 109 -6.25 -19.43 19.43
CA MET A 109 -4.84 -19.79 19.71
C MET A 109 -4.68 -21.22 20.22
N ASP A 110 -5.62 -21.73 21.01
CA ASP A 110 -5.66 -23.09 21.54
C ASP A 110 -5.64 -24.17 20.44
N ARG A 111 -6.15 -23.85 19.25
CA ARG A 111 -6.30 -24.78 18.12
C ARG A 111 -5.21 -24.61 17.05
N ILE A 112 -4.54 -23.46 17.01
CA ILE A 112 -3.66 -23.08 15.90
C ILE A 112 -2.19 -22.84 16.29
N TRP A 113 -1.83 -22.95 17.56
CA TRP A 113 -0.49 -22.59 18.08
C TRP A 113 0.68 -23.29 17.38
N ASP A 114 0.48 -24.52 16.88
CA ASP A 114 1.54 -25.32 16.23
C ASP A 114 1.40 -25.46 14.71
N VAL A 115 0.38 -24.87 14.09
CA VAL A 115 0.19 -24.98 12.63
C VAL A 115 1.04 -23.98 11.85
N ASN A 116 1.38 -24.34 10.58
CA ASN A 116 2.20 -23.49 9.72
C ASN A 116 1.43 -22.30 9.13
N VAL A 117 0.13 -22.46 8.87
CA VAL A 117 -0.75 -21.45 8.27
C VAL A 117 -2.01 -21.32 9.12
N PRO A 118 -1.93 -20.56 10.23
CA PRO A 118 -3.00 -20.47 11.23
C PRO A 118 -4.37 -20.05 10.65
N ALA A 119 -4.40 -19.02 9.83
CA ALA A 119 -5.64 -18.51 9.24
C ALA A 119 -6.35 -19.55 8.33
N LEU A 120 -5.58 -20.42 7.65
CA LEU A 120 -6.14 -21.52 6.87
C LEU A 120 -6.80 -22.58 7.77
N GLU A 121 -6.25 -22.80 8.95
CA GLU A 121 -6.85 -23.74 9.90
C GLU A 121 -8.20 -23.24 10.42
N ILE A 122 -8.30 -21.95 10.74
CA ILE A 122 -9.61 -21.32 11.07
C ILE A 122 -10.58 -21.45 9.89
N ALA A 123 -10.11 -21.25 8.66
CA ALA A 123 -10.97 -21.44 7.49
C ALA A 123 -11.49 -22.87 7.34
N ARG A 124 -10.69 -23.89 7.73
CA ARG A 124 -11.13 -25.30 7.76
C ARG A 124 -12.19 -25.56 8.83
N MET A 125 -12.09 -24.90 9.98
CA MET A 125 -13.08 -25.01 11.05
C MET A 125 -14.45 -24.44 10.62
N ILE A 126 -14.46 -23.45 9.74
CA ILE A 126 -15.70 -22.89 9.19
C ILE A 126 -16.38 -23.91 8.25
N HIS A 127 -15.68 -24.26 7.18
CA HIS A 127 -16.15 -25.24 6.19
C HIS A 127 -15.02 -25.68 5.25
N PRO A 128 -14.90 -26.97 4.89
CA PRO A 128 -13.84 -27.46 3.99
C PRO A 128 -13.84 -26.77 2.62
N ALA A 129 -15.01 -26.48 2.04
CA ALA A 129 -15.10 -25.77 0.76
C ALA A 129 -14.59 -24.30 0.87
N PHE A 130 -14.86 -23.63 2.00
CA PHE A 130 -14.34 -22.30 2.27
C PHE A 130 -12.82 -22.33 2.38
N ALA A 131 -12.25 -23.29 3.09
CA ALA A 131 -10.81 -23.49 3.19
C ALA A 131 -10.15 -23.74 1.83
N PHE A 132 -10.80 -24.50 0.95
CA PHE A 132 -10.33 -24.71 -0.42
C PHE A 132 -10.27 -23.40 -1.22
N VAL A 133 -11.34 -22.62 -1.21
CA VAL A 133 -11.39 -21.29 -1.86
C VAL A 133 -10.34 -20.36 -1.26
N TYR A 134 -10.21 -20.33 0.07
CA TYR A 134 -9.20 -19.53 0.79
C TYR A 134 -7.79 -19.92 0.37
N THR A 135 -7.51 -21.22 0.24
CA THR A 135 -6.20 -21.72 -0.25
C THR A 135 -5.90 -21.24 -1.66
N LEU A 136 -6.88 -21.26 -2.58
CA LEU A 136 -6.70 -20.76 -3.93
C LEU A 136 -6.41 -19.25 -3.97
N ILE A 137 -7.10 -18.47 -3.12
CA ILE A 137 -6.88 -17.02 -3.01
C ILE A 137 -5.46 -16.76 -2.50
N ILE A 138 -5.02 -17.42 -1.42
CA ILE A 138 -3.67 -17.27 -0.87
C ILE A 138 -2.63 -17.67 -1.92
N PHE A 139 -2.81 -18.82 -2.58
CA PHE A 139 -1.89 -19.28 -3.61
C PHE A 139 -1.74 -18.25 -4.73
N ALA A 140 -2.85 -17.72 -5.24
CA ALA A 140 -2.84 -16.70 -6.29
C ALA A 140 -2.12 -15.40 -5.83
N LEU A 141 -2.34 -14.97 -4.59
CA LEU A 141 -1.68 -13.78 -4.02
C LEU A 141 -0.16 -14.00 -3.85
N ILE A 142 0.24 -15.15 -3.31
CA ILE A 142 1.66 -15.49 -3.13
C ILE A 142 2.34 -15.58 -4.51
N TYR A 143 1.74 -16.31 -5.45
CA TYR A 143 2.28 -16.45 -6.81
C TYR A 143 2.50 -15.10 -7.47
N ASN A 144 1.49 -14.23 -7.40
CA ASN A 144 1.56 -12.90 -7.99
C ASN A 144 2.64 -12.02 -7.33
N THR A 145 2.76 -12.09 -6.00
CA THR A 145 3.79 -11.35 -5.26
C THR A 145 5.19 -11.82 -5.63
N VAL A 146 5.42 -13.13 -5.62
CA VAL A 146 6.72 -13.73 -5.97
C VAL A 146 7.09 -13.39 -7.41
N PHE A 147 6.15 -13.55 -8.36
CA PHE A 147 6.37 -13.20 -9.76
C PHE A 147 6.76 -11.72 -9.92
N SER A 148 6.02 -10.82 -9.26
CA SER A 148 6.27 -9.38 -9.34
C SER A 148 7.64 -9.00 -8.78
N LEU A 149 8.03 -9.56 -7.63
CA LEU A 149 9.32 -9.30 -6.98
C LEU A 149 10.48 -9.86 -7.81
N PHE A 150 10.37 -11.08 -8.30
CA PHE A 150 11.41 -11.70 -9.12
C PHE A 150 11.60 -10.97 -10.45
N PHE A 151 10.50 -10.59 -11.10
CA PHE A 151 10.54 -9.84 -12.34
C PHE A 151 11.14 -8.43 -12.14
N ALA A 152 10.73 -7.72 -11.07
CA ALA A 152 11.27 -6.40 -10.75
C ALA A 152 12.77 -6.46 -10.47
N THR A 153 13.22 -7.48 -9.71
CA THR A 153 14.65 -7.72 -9.42
C THR A 153 15.42 -8.01 -10.70
N ALA A 154 14.93 -8.94 -11.52
CA ALA A 154 15.58 -9.30 -12.78
C ALA A 154 15.68 -8.09 -13.71
N ARG A 155 14.64 -7.27 -13.81
CA ARG A 155 14.64 -6.04 -14.61
C ARG A 155 15.65 -5.02 -14.11
N ARG A 156 15.77 -4.85 -12.80
CA ARG A 156 16.73 -3.92 -12.19
C ARG A 156 18.19 -4.28 -12.50
N PHE A 157 18.51 -5.56 -12.42
CA PHE A 157 19.89 -6.04 -12.65
C PHE A 157 20.21 -6.38 -14.12
N SER A 158 19.23 -6.31 -15.02
CA SER A 158 19.42 -6.63 -16.44
C SER A 158 20.16 -5.56 -17.23
N GLY A 159 20.20 -4.31 -16.75
CA GLY A 159 20.78 -3.18 -17.49
C GLY A 159 20.18 -2.98 -18.89
N GLY A 160 18.90 -3.34 -19.09
CA GLY A 160 18.18 -3.24 -20.37
C GLY A 160 18.37 -4.42 -21.32
N SER A 161 19.24 -5.39 -21.00
CA SER A 161 19.48 -6.56 -21.85
C SER A 161 18.51 -7.71 -21.54
N THR A 162 17.76 -8.16 -22.53
CA THR A 162 16.82 -9.30 -22.41
C THR A 162 17.53 -10.60 -22.03
N LYS A 163 18.74 -10.83 -22.52
CA LYS A 163 19.54 -12.03 -22.19
C LYS A 163 19.96 -12.03 -20.71
N ARG A 164 20.48 -10.89 -20.21
CA ARG A 164 20.83 -10.72 -18.79
C ARG A 164 19.60 -10.86 -17.89
N MET A 165 18.48 -10.30 -18.30
CA MET A 165 17.23 -10.40 -17.55
C MET A 165 16.81 -11.86 -17.32
N ARG A 166 16.89 -12.71 -18.37
CA ARG A 166 16.57 -14.14 -18.25
C ARG A 166 17.53 -14.87 -17.31
N ILE A 167 18.84 -14.59 -17.40
CA ILE A 167 19.86 -15.19 -16.54
C ILE A 167 19.62 -14.80 -15.07
N VAL A 168 19.41 -13.51 -14.80
CA VAL A 168 19.14 -13.02 -13.44
C VAL A 168 17.85 -13.62 -12.91
N LEU A 169 16.78 -13.68 -13.73
CA LEU A 169 15.51 -14.29 -13.32
C LEU A 169 15.69 -15.75 -12.94
N MET A 170 16.39 -16.53 -13.74
CA MET A 170 16.69 -17.94 -13.44
C MET A 170 17.50 -18.08 -12.16
N GLY A 171 18.49 -17.21 -11.96
CA GLY A 171 19.29 -17.20 -10.72
C GLY A 171 18.46 -16.87 -9.47
N VAL A 172 17.59 -15.87 -9.55
CA VAL A 172 16.70 -15.48 -8.42
C VAL A 172 15.69 -16.60 -8.12
N VAL A 173 15.13 -17.25 -9.15
CA VAL A 173 14.22 -18.39 -8.99
C VAL A 173 14.96 -19.56 -8.34
N ALA A 174 16.17 -19.90 -8.78
CA ALA A 174 16.97 -20.98 -8.21
C ALA A 174 17.34 -20.71 -6.75
N LEU A 175 17.73 -19.47 -6.40
CA LEU A 175 17.99 -19.05 -5.02
C LEU A 175 16.73 -19.14 -4.16
N GLY A 176 15.58 -18.69 -4.64
CA GLY A 176 14.30 -18.79 -3.94
C GLY A 176 13.92 -20.26 -3.69
N TYR A 177 14.11 -21.11 -4.68
CA TYR A 177 13.86 -22.55 -4.55
C TYR A 177 14.79 -23.19 -3.51
N ALA A 178 16.10 -22.92 -3.58
CA ALA A 178 17.06 -23.40 -2.60
C ALA A 178 16.72 -22.93 -1.16
N ALA A 179 16.34 -21.66 -1.01
CA ALA A 179 15.91 -21.13 0.28
C ALA A 179 14.65 -21.82 0.81
N SER A 180 13.72 -22.23 -0.06
CA SER A 180 12.49 -22.92 0.35
C SER A 180 12.73 -24.26 1.03
N LEU A 181 13.88 -24.92 0.76
CA LEU A 181 14.28 -26.18 1.38
C LEU A 181 14.66 -26.03 2.86
N MET A 182 14.90 -24.81 3.35
CA MET A 182 15.21 -24.56 4.78
C MET A 182 14.02 -24.73 5.72
N GLY A 183 12.82 -24.86 5.19
CA GLY A 183 11.58 -24.98 5.94
C GLY A 183 10.94 -23.63 6.28
N PHE A 184 9.61 -23.59 6.24
CA PHE A 184 8.80 -22.36 6.31
C PHE A 184 9.01 -21.60 7.63
N LYS A 185 8.81 -22.25 8.78
CA LYS A 185 8.95 -21.60 10.11
C LYS A 185 10.35 -21.01 10.34
N LYS A 186 11.39 -21.78 9.96
CA LYS A 186 12.79 -21.34 10.13
C LYS A 186 13.12 -20.13 9.25
N LEU A 187 12.65 -20.15 8.01
CA LEU A 187 12.89 -19.07 7.06
C LEU A 187 12.21 -17.78 7.50
N ILE A 188 10.94 -17.86 7.92
CA ILE A 188 10.19 -16.69 8.42
C ILE A 188 10.82 -16.17 9.70
N GLY A 189 11.12 -17.03 10.68
CA GLY A 189 11.72 -16.63 11.95
C GLY A 189 13.06 -15.92 11.81
N GLY A 190 13.85 -16.25 10.78
CA GLY A 190 15.12 -15.59 10.49
C GLY A 190 15.02 -14.36 9.60
N MET A 191 14.29 -14.46 8.48
CA MET A 191 14.27 -13.41 7.46
C MET A 191 13.35 -12.22 7.82
N TYR A 192 12.21 -12.47 8.46
CA TYR A 192 11.27 -11.41 8.79
C TYR A 192 11.85 -10.37 9.75
N PRO A 193 12.54 -10.73 10.84
CA PRO A 193 13.22 -9.75 11.68
C PRO A 193 14.24 -8.90 10.92
N ILE A 194 15.04 -9.52 10.05
CA ILE A 194 16.07 -8.80 9.26
C ILE A 194 15.43 -7.79 8.34
N ILE A 195 14.43 -8.20 7.54
CA ILE A 195 13.74 -7.31 6.61
C ILE A 195 12.96 -6.24 7.38
N GLY A 196 12.37 -6.58 8.52
CA GLY A 196 11.68 -5.63 9.38
C GLY A 196 12.62 -4.54 9.92
N TRP A 197 13.82 -4.87 10.38
CA TRP A 197 14.81 -3.87 10.82
C TRP A 197 15.31 -2.98 9.68
N LEU A 198 15.50 -3.53 8.48
CA LEU A 198 15.76 -2.72 7.28
C LEU A 198 14.57 -1.78 6.99
N GLY A 199 13.35 -2.25 7.23
CA GLY A 199 12.14 -1.44 7.14
C GLY A 199 12.10 -0.31 8.16
N VAL A 200 12.49 -0.55 9.40
CA VAL A 200 12.61 0.49 10.44
C VAL A 200 13.62 1.56 10.02
N ALA A 201 14.79 1.15 9.53
CA ALA A 201 15.79 2.09 9.03
C ALA A 201 15.24 2.94 7.88
N LEU A 202 14.52 2.34 6.93
CA LEU A 202 13.86 3.05 5.84
C LEU A 202 12.79 4.04 6.35
N LEU A 203 11.96 3.64 7.31
CA LEU A 203 10.96 4.52 7.93
C LEU A 203 11.60 5.73 8.61
N VAL A 204 12.72 5.55 9.30
CA VAL A 204 13.47 6.65 9.91
C VAL A 204 13.97 7.63 8.85
N VAL A 205 14.54 7.13 7.74
CA VAL A 205 14.99 7.97 6.63
C VAL A 205 13.82 8.74 6.00
N LEU A 206 12.69 8.08 5.79
CA LEU A 206 11.49 8.72 5.24
C LEU A 206 10.91 9.77 6.18
N ALA A 207 10.85 9.48 7.48
CA ALA A 207 10.38 10.43 8.49
C ALA A 207 11.30 11.65 8.56
N ALA A 208 12.61 11.45 8.56
CA ALA A 208 13.60 12.54 8.53
C ALA A 208 13.49 13.38 7.24
N GLY A 209 13.33 12.72 6.08
CA GLY A 209 13.09 13.40 4.81
C GLY A 209 11.80 14.21 4.83
N TRP A 210 10.70 13.65 5.33
CA TRP A 210 9.44 14.36 5.45
C TRP A 210 9.52 15.57 6.38
N LEU A 211 10.22 15.44 7.52
CA LEU A 211 10.40 16.54 8.47
C LEU A 211 11.19 17.70 7.85
N ARG A 212 12.19 17.40 7.01
CA ARG A 212 12.99 18.40 6.30
C ARG A 212 12.19 19.09 5.19
N GLU A 213 11.42 18.32 4.43
CA GLU A 213 10.75 18.78 3.21
C GLU A 213 9.28 19.21 3.42
N ARG A 214 8.73 19.12 4.63
CA ARG A 214 7.31 19.42 4.90
C ARG A 214 6.88 20.82 4.48
N ALA A 215 7.76 21.81 4.60
CA ALA A 215 7.50 23.18 4.17
C ALA A 215 7.46 23.29 2.63
N GLY A 216 8.41 22.62 1.94
CA GLY A 216 8.43 22.51 0.49
C GLY A 216 7.22 21.82 -0.07
N VAL A 217 6.77 20.71 0.54
CA VAL A 217 5.55 20.00 0.16
C VAL A 217 4.30 20.89 0.27
N SER A 218 4.21 21.69 1.34
CA SER A 218 3.10 22.64 1.51
C SER A 218 3.13 23.75 0.45
N HIS A 219 4.32 24.24 0.10
CA HIS A 219 4.49 25.23 -0.96
C HIS A 219 4.10 24.65 -2.33
N GLU A 220 4.57 23.45 -2.64
CA GLU A 220 4.24 22.73 -3.88
C GLU A 220 2.74 22.47 -4.00
N GLU A 221 2.05 22.09 -2.92
CA GLU A 221 0.60 21.93 -2.90
C GLU A 221 -0.13 23.23 -3.29
N LYS A 222 0.32 24.38 -2.76
CA LYS A 222 -0.24 25.69 -3.10
C LYS A 222 -0.02 26.04 -4.56
N LEU A 223 1.18 25.77 -5.11
CA LEU A 223 1.51 26.01 -6.51
C LEU A 223 0.62 25.17 -7.44
N ARG A 224 0.52 23.86 -7.20
CA ARG A 224 -0.32 22.96 -8.01
C ARG A 224 -1.78 23.34 -7.95
N ARG A 225 -2.29 23.73 -6.79
CA ARG A 225 -3.66 24.20 -6.62
C ARG A 225 -3.92 25.48 -7.43
N LYS A 226 -3.01 26.46 -7.39
CA LYS A 226 -3.11 27.69 -8.20
C LYS A 226 -3.07 27.36 -9.69
N LEU A 227 -2.17 26.47 -10.12
CA LEU A 227 -2.07 26.03 -11.51
C LEU A 227 -3.37 25.37 -12.01
N ILE A 228 -3.93 24.43 -11.25
CA ILE A 228 -5.18 23.76 -11.61
C ILE A 228 -6.31 24.79 -11.73
N ARG A 229 -6.40 25.75 -10.80
CA ARG A 229 -7.40 26.81 -10.83
C ARG A 229 -7.32 27.65 -12.11
N LEU A 230 -6.11 28.09 -12.49
CA LEU A 230 -5.91 28.84 -13.73
C LEU A 230 -6.26 28.02 -14.97
N LEU A 231 -6.01 26.73 -14.96
CA LEU A 231 -6.34 25.85 -16.07
C LEU A 231 -7.84 25.51 -16.15
N VAL A 232 -8.59 25.61 -15.05
CA VAL A 232 -10.06 25.51 -15.08
C VAL A 232 -10.66 26.68 -15.87
N HIS A 233 -10.12 27.90 -15.77
CA HIS A 233 -10.55 29.02 -16.61
C HIS A 233 -10.39 28.74 -18.12
N LYS A 234 -9.42 27.92 -18.50
CA LYS A 234 -9.19 27.50 -19.88
C LYS A 234 -10.27 26.54 -20.42
N HIS A 235 -10.92 25.77 -19.57
CA HIS A 235 -11.83 24.70 -19.96
C HIS A 235 -13.28 24.96 -19.58
N ALA A 236 -13.56 26.01 -18.82
CA ALA A 236 -14.89 26.41 -18.43
C ALA A 236 -15.39 27.53 -19.37
N ASP A 237 -16.44 27.27 -20.14
CA ASP A 237 -16.93 28.17 -21.20
C ASP A 237 -17.42 29.56 -20.70
N HIS A 238 -17.74 29.65 -19.40
CA HIS A 238 -18.22 30.89 -18.77
C HIS A 238 -17.10 31.73 -18.14
N LEU A 239 -15.82 31.30 -18.24
CA LEU A 239 -14.66 31.98 -17.65
C LEU A 239 -13.69 32.42 -18.75
N GLU A 240 -13.27 33.70 -18.68
CA GLU A 240 -12.24 34.21 -19.59
C GLU A 240 -10.85 33.67 -19.27
N TYR A 241 -10.17 33.14 -20.28
CA TYR A 241 -8.79 32.71 -20.19
C TYR A 241 -7.89 33.66 -20.96
N THR A 242 -7.30 34.61 -20.27
CA THR A 242 -6.45 35.65 -20.83
C THR A 242 -4.99 35.19 -21.03
N ASP A 243 -4.22 35.97 -21.82
CA ASP A 243 -2.77 35.69 -21.98
C ASP A 243 -2.02 35.82 -20.65
N GLU A 244 -2.46 36.70 -19.75
CA GLU A 244 -1.92 36.77 -18.37
C GLU A 244 -2.09 35.45 -17.62
N HIS A 245 -3.28 34.83 -17.70
CA HIS A 245 -3.52 33.50 -17.11
C HIS A 245 -2.59 32.42 -17.69
N ARG A 246 -2.30 32.51 -18.98
CA ARG A 246 -1.42 31.59 -19.70
C ARG A 246 0.05 31.74 -19.24
N GLU A 247 0.51 32.97 -19.08
CA GLU A 247 1.88 33.26 -18.63
C GLU A 247 2.06 32.83 -17.17
N LYS A 248 1.12 33.16 -16.31
CA LYS A 248 1.10 32.78 -14.90
C LYS A 248 1.05 31.25 -14.70
N ALA A 249 0.30 30.54 -15.57
CA ALA A 249 0.30 29.07 -15.56
C ALA A 249 1.66 28.47 -16.00
N ARG A 250 2.37 29.14 -16.92
CA ARG A 250 3.74 28.74 -17.31
C ARG A 250 4.74 28.98 -16.17
N GLU A 251 4.65 30.11 -15.51
CA GLU A 251 5.49 30.48 -14.37
C GLU A 251 5.32 29.48 -13.22
N LEU A 252 4.09 29.24 -12.79
CA LEU A 252 3.76 28.27 -11.73
C LEU A 252 4.25 26.85 -12.07
N SER A 253 4.16 26.45 -13.34
CA SER A 253 4.63 25.14 -13.75
C SER A 253 6.16 25.01 -13.76
N ARG A 254 6.90 26.13 -13.96
CA ARG A 254 8.36 26.17 -13.88
C ARG A 254 8.86 26.23 -12.45
N ALA A 255 8.09 26.85 -11.55
CA ALA A 255 8.41 26.94 -10.12
C ALA A 255 8.18 25.61 -9.37
N SER A 256 7.45 24.64 -9.96
CA SER A 256 7.22 23.32 -9.41
C SER A 256 8.46 22.42 -9.55
N VAL A 257 8.66 21.52 -8.58
CA VAL A 257 9.70 20.48 -8.60
C VAL A 257 9.42 19.39 -9.67
N ALA A 258 8.16 19.26 -10.11
CA ALA A 258 7.76 18.29 -11.12
C ALA A 258 8.14 18.75 -12.54
N ASP A 259 8.25 17.80 -13.49
CA ASP A 259 8.45 18.14 -14.90
C ASP A 259 7.33 19.05 -15.40
N SER A 260 7.70 20.25 -15.86
CA SER A 260 6.77 21.32 -16.21
C SER A 260 5.82 20.96 -17.35
N LYS A 261 6.25 20.10 -18.30
CA LYS A 261 5.39 19.67 -19.42
C LYS A 261 4.37 18.63 -18.97
N GLN A 262 4.83 17.66 -18.19
CA GLN A 262 3.97 16.61 -17.65
C GLN A 262 2.96 17.18 -16.66
N LEU A 263 3.42 18.02 -15.71
CA LEU A 263 2.56 18.69 -14.74
C LEU A 263 1.43 19.49 -15.43
N ARG A 264 1.74 20.27 -16.47
CA ARG A 264 0.72 21.03 -17.21
C ARG A 264 -0.27 20.14 -17.96
N ARG A 265 0.19 19.04 -18.55
CA ARG A 265 -0.71 18.09 -19.24
C ARG A 265 -1.69 17.45 -18.25
N ASP A 266 -1.17 16.98 -17.12
CA ASP A 266 -1.97 16.30 -16.12
C ASP A 266 -2.91 17.27 -15.39
N ALA A 267 -2.43 18.48 -15.06
CA ALA A 267 -3.24 19.54 -14.50
C ALA A 267 -4.34 20.02 -15.48
N SER A 268 -4.06 20.08 -16.80
CA SER A 268 -5.05 20.43 -17.81
C SER A 268 -6.12 19.34 -17.98
N LYS A 269 -5.76 18.05 -17.92
CA LYS A 269 -6.74 16.96 -17.94
C LYS A 269 -7.66 17.03 -16.73
N LEU A 270 -7.08 17.24 -15.55
CA LEU A 270 -7.85 17.37 -14.31
C LEU A 270 -8.74 18.61 -14.31
N ALA A 271 -8.25 19.74 -14.82
CA ALA A 271 -9.02 20.98 -14.95
C ALA A 271 -10.21 20.81 -15.89
N LYS A 272 -10.03 20.07 -17.00
CA LYS A 272 -11.10 19.71 -17.93
C LYS A 272 -12.15 18.82 -17.24
N ASP A 273 -11.73 17.76 -16.57
CA ASP A 273 -12.65 16.87 -15.83
C ASP A 273 -13.46 17.62 -14.74
N ILE A 274 -12.85 18.63 -14.09
CA ILE A 274 -13.56 19.50 -13.14
C ILE A 274 -14.59 20.37 -13.84
N ALA A 275 -14.24 20.99 -14.99
CA ALA A 275 -15.13 21.83 -15.76
C ALA A 275 -16.32 21.03 -16.32
N ASP A 276 -16.05 19.83 -16.85
CA ASP A 276 -17.08 18.92 -17.40
C ASP A 276 -18.07 18.43 -16.32
N ARG A 277 -17.59 18.16 -15.09
CA ARG A 277 -18.44 17.72 -13.97
C ARG A 277 -19.22 18.85 -13.30
N LYS A 278 -18.76 20.09 -13.43
CA LYS A 278 -19.36 21.29 -12.82
C LYS A 278 -19.36 22.42 -13.82
N PRO A 279 -20.35 22.49 -14.73
CA PRO A 279 -20.41 23.53 -15.77
C PRO A 279 -20.41 24.96 -15.22
N ASN A 280 -20.95 25.17 -14.01
CA ASN A 280 -21.03 26.49 -13.35
C ASN A 280 -20.01 26.62 -12.20
N VAL A 281 -18.81 26.05 -12.34
CA VAL A 281 -17.79 26.15 -11.29
C VAL A 281 -17.32 27.59 -11.12
N SER A 282 -17.50 28.18 -9.93
CA SER A 282 -16.91 29.47 -9.57
C SER A 282 -15.45 29.28 -9.12
N PRO A 283 -14.54 30.21 -9.42
CA PRO A 283 -13.17 30.21 -8.91
C PRO A 283 -13.10 30.16 -7.38
N SER A 284 -14.10 30.71 -6.68
CA SER A 284 -14.26 30.62 -5.23
C SER A 284 -14.55 29.20 -4.73
N ASP A 285 -15.30 28.40 -5.48
CA ASP A 285 -15.64 27.01 -5.08
C ASP A 285 -14.42 26.09 -5.03
N LEU A 286 -13.39 26.46 -5.77
CA LEU A 286 -12.09 25.78 -5.74
C LEU A 286 -11.22 26.18 -4.53
N VAL A 287 -11.62 27.26 -3.82
CA VAL A 287 -10.96 27.79 -2.61
C VAL A 287 -11.56 27.20 -1.33
N THR A 288 -12.89 27.15 -1.25
CA THR A 288 -13.62 26.94 0.01
C THR A 288 -13.57 25.50 0.56
N ARG A 289 -13.28 24.49 -0.26
CA ARG A 289 -13.04 23.11 0.24
C ARG A 289 -11.68 22.90 0.89
N GLY A 290 -10.92 23.95 1.16
CA GLY A 290 -9.60 23.90 1.81
C GLY A 290 -9.48 24.72 3.08
N ALA A 291 -10.49 25.50 3.47
CA ALA A 291 -10.43 26.43 4.59
C ALA A 291 -11.27 26.03 5.82
N GLY A 292 -11.93 24.89 5.78
CA GLY A 292 -12.68 24.38 6.92
C GLY A 292 -12.09 23.06 7.41
N GLU A 293 -11.50 23.12 8.56
CA GLU A 293 -11.04 22.14 9.54
C GLU A 293 -9.52 22.21 9.76
N GLY A 294 -9.20 23.01 10.80
CA GLY A 294 -7.92 23.00 11.49
C GLY A 294 -7.78 21.78 12.39
#